data_c17598117cbdf3a51febd43906a773a9
#
_entry.id   c17598117cbdf3a51febd43906a773a9
#
_cell.length_a   1.000
_cell.length_b   1.000
_cell.length_c   1.000
_cell.angle_alpha   90.00
_cell.angle_beta   90.00
_cell.angle_gamma   90.00
#
_symmetry.space_group_name_H-M   'P 1'
#
loop_
_entity.id
_entity.type
_entity.pdbx_description
1 polymer ?
#
loop_
_entity_poly.entity_id
_entity_poly.type
_entity_poly.pdbx_seq_one_letter_code
_entity_poly.pdbx_strand_id
1 'polypeptide(L)'
;MSDPLDALEKSISTLRRAIRDASAAGDTERASELRAQLRRAERAWDALLDADEPAPAPPRPTPEAAPAARGAQLPAREHVHRALMLLGTPAAPKLIVGVHEAFFPGELSASKLSSLRRDEERSYRSSPGARPYYLPPALAHDLLTPVRALVTISTWPLEQRIIGPHSPRVDFLTGAIRIAEAVLTAAQSAGSGPSPEALRLLWRFAVNIPDAMPKSASGHESALDPEQVIEAARAELDVHADADRAARAEASRRARKSLSDDQQLFGAPPQGVTRLRARA
;
A
#
# COMPACT_ATOMS: atom_id res chain seq x y z
N MET A 1 -23.55 -24.19 -26.35
CA MET A 1 -23.45 -22.70 -26.42
C MET A 1 -22.27 -22.37 -25.51
N SER A 2 -21.20 -21.78 -26.05
CA SER A 2 -20.03 -21.42 -25.23
C SER A 2 -20.43 -20.27 -24.30
N ASP A 3 -20.00 -20.39 -23.04
CA ASP A 3 -20.23 -19.35 -22.04
C ASP A 3 -19.60 -18.03 -22.52
N PRO A 4 -20.26 -16.90 -22.44
CA PRO A 4 -19.69 -15.61 -22.82
C PRO A 4 -18.42 -15.26 -22.02
N LEU A 5 -18.27 -15.76 -20.79
CA LEU A 5 -17.06 -15.63 -20.00
C LEU A 5 -15.89 -16.39 -20.61
N ASP A 6 -16.07 -17.66 -21.03
CA ASP A 6 -15.05 -18.46 -21.71
C ASP A 6 -14.55 -17.79 -23.00
N ALA A 7 -15.45 -17.14 -23.75
CA ALA A 7 -15.10 -16.42 -24.97
C ALA A 7 -14.24 -15.20 -24.70
N LEU A 8 -14.50 -14.46 -23.62
CA LEU A 8 -13.71 -13.31 -23.21
C LEU A 8 -12.34 -13.72 -22.64
N GLU A 9 -12.26 -14.77 -21.83
CA GLU A 9 -10.98 -15.31 -21.34
C GLU A 9 -10.08 -15.72 -22.50
N LYS A 10 -10.62 -16.41 -23.50
CA LYS A 10 -9.87 -16.78 -24.71
C LYS A 10 -9.39 -15.56 -25.49
N SER A 11 -10.22 -14.53 -25.57
CA SER A 11 -9.87 -13.25 -26.21
C SER A 11 -8.74 -12.53 -25.45
N ILE A 12 -8.84 -12.44 -24.13
CA ILE A 12 -7.80 -11.85 -23.23
C ILE A 12 -6.47 -12.59 -23.40
N SER A 13 -6.50 -13.94 -23.41
CA SER A 13 -5.30 -14.76 -23.58
C SER A 13 -4.65 -14.54 -24.96
N THR A 14 -5.45 -14.40 -26.00
CA THR A 14 -4.98 -14.14 -27.37
C THR A 14 -4.36 -12.74 -27.48
N LEU A 15 -5.01 -11.72 -26.92
CA LEU A 15 -4.49 -10.34 -26.90
C LEU A 15 -3.17 -10.23 -26.14
N ARG A 16 -3.02 -10.93 -25.01
CA ARG A 16 -1.76 -10.98 -24.25
C ARG A 16 -0.61 -11.61 -25.03
N ARG A 17 -0.91 -12.64 -25.86
CA ARG A 17 0.08 -13.23 -26.76
C ARG A 17 0.47 -12.25 -27.86
N ALA A 18 -0.50 -11.66 -28.56
CA ALA A 18 -0.26 -10.69 -29.62
C ALA A 18 0.53 -9.44 -29.15
N ILE A 19 0.33 -8.99 -27.91
CA ILE A 19 1.11 -7.90 -27.32
C ILE A 19 2.59 -8.31 -27.16
N ARG A 20 2.85 -9.55 -26.71
CA ARG A 20 4.24 -10.04 -26.60
C ARG A 20 4.92 -10.10 -27.96
N ASP A 21 4.20 -10.62 -28.96
CA ASP A 21 4.72 -10.77 -30.33
C ASP A 21 5.01 -9.41 -30.97
N ALA A 22 4.09 -8.43 -30.84
CA ALA A 22 4.27 -7.06 -31.33
C ALA A 22 5.45 -6.36 -30.59
N SER A 23 5.57 -6.58 -29.27
CA SER A 23 6.66 -6.00 -28.49
C SER A 23 8.02 -6.62 -28.87
N ALA A 24 8.08 -7.92 -29.14
CA ALA A 24 9.27 -8.59 -29.61
C ALA A 24 9.68 -8.16 -31.03
N ALA A 25 8.71 -7.82 -31.90
CA ALA A 25 8.93 -7.27 -33.23
C ALA A 25 9.29 -5.77 -33.23
N GLY A 26 9.28 -5.09 -32.07
CA GLY A 26 9.55 -3.66 -31.97
C GLY A 26 8.41 -2.76 -32.47
N ASP A 27 7.25 -3.33 -32.79
CA ASP A 27 6.06 -2.59 -33.27
C ASP A 27 5.32 -1.96 -32.09
N THR A 28 5.77 -0.76 -31.70
CA THR A 28 5.26 -0.03 -30.54
C THR A 28 3.84 0.50 -30.75
N GLU A 29 3.46 0.85 -31.97
CA GLU A 29 2.13 1.33 -32.31
C GLU A 29 1.10 0.19 -32.18
N ARG A 30 1.40 -0.94 -32.80
CA ARG A 30 0.58 -2.15 -32.72
C ARG A 30 0.45 -2.67 -31.29
N ALA A 31 1.54 -2.68 -30.52
CA ALA A 31 1.51 -3.07 -29.12
C ALA A 31 0.63 -2.12 -28.27
N SER A 32 0.60 -0.83 -28.59
CA SER A 32 -0.25 0.15 -27.91
C SER A 32 -1.73 -0.07 -28.21
N GLU A 33 -2.09 -0.32 -29.46
CA GLU A 33 -3.46 -0.64 -29.88
C GLU A 33 -3.97 -1.92 -29.19
N LEU A 34 -3.16 -2.98 -29.19
CA LEU A 34 -3.50 -4.26 -28.57
C LEU A 34 -3.69 -4.13 -27.05
N ARG A 35 -2.90 -3.30 -26.38
CA ARG A 35 -3.11 -2.97 -24.95
C ARG A 35 -4.44 -2.23 -24.71
N ALA A 36 -4.85 -1.37 -25.63
CA ALA A 36 -6.15 -0.70 -25.53
C ALA A 36 -7.31 -1.68 -25.72
N GLN A 37 -7.16 -2.67 -26.60
CA GLN A 37 -8.14 -3.74 -26.79
C GLN A 37 -8.21 -4.66 -25.56
N LEU A 38 -7.06 -5.04 -24.99
CA LEU A 38 -7.00 -5.85 -23.78
C LEU A 38 -7.76 -5.19 -22.62
N ARG A 39 -7.51 -3.90 -22.36
CA ARG A 39 -8.24 -3.16 -21.31
C ARG A 39 -9.75 -3.09 -21.54
N ARG A 40 -10.22 -3.16 -22.79
CA ARG A 40 -11.66 -3.23 -23.10
C ARG A 40 -12.22 -4.61 -22.81
N ALA A 41 -11.49 -5.66 -23.17
CA ALA A 41 -11.90 -7.05 -22.91
C ALA A 41 -11.94 -7.35 -21.41
N GLU A 42 -10.94 -6.90 -20.64
CA GLU A 42 -10.89 -7.04 -19.18
C GLU A 42 -12.08 -6.33 -18.51
N ARG A 43 -12.44 -5.12 -18.93
CA ARG A 43 -13.63 -4.42 -18.41
C ARG A 43 -14.95 -5.10 -18.75
N ALA A 44 -15.05 -5.70 -19.95
CA ALA A 44 -16.23 -6.44 -20.34
C ALA A 44 -16.37 -7.75 -19.54
N TRP A 45 -15.26 -8.39 -19.21
CA TRP A 45 -15.22 -9.57 -18.38
C TRP A 45 -15.62 -9.26 -16.92
N ASP A 46 -15.08 -8.18 -16.33
CA ASP A 46 -15.48 -7.68 -15.01
C ASP A 46 -16.98 -7.37 -14.96
N ALA A 47 -17.52 -6.69 -15.99
CA ALA A 47 -18.95 -6.33 -16.06
C ALA A 47 -19.89 -7.55 -16.18
N LEU A 48 -19.43 -8.65 -16.78
CA LEU A 48 -20.22 -9.89 -16.84
C LEU A 48 -20.21 -10.64 -15.53
N LEU A 49 -19.10 -10.61 -14.77
CA LEU A 49 -19.04 -11.17 -13.42
C LEU A 49 -19.95 -10.41 -12.45
N ASP A 50 -19.97 -9.07 -12.55
CA ASP A 50 -20.85 -8.23 -11.75
C ASP A 50 -22.35 -8.41 -12.12
N ALA A 51 -22.66 -8.84 -13.35
CA ALA A 51 -24.02 -9.08 -13.83
C ALA A 51 -24.60 -10.45 -13.39
N ASP A 52 -23.74 -11.40 -13.01
CA ASP A 52 -24.17 -12.75 -12.55
C ASP A 52 -24.51 -12.76 -11.03
N GLU A 53 -24.34 -11.62 -10.34
CA GLU A 53 -24.84 -11.43 -9.00
C GLU A 53 -26.33 -11.02 -9.06
N PRO A 54 -27.27 -11.78 -8.46
CA PRO A 54 -28.71 -11.52 -8.60
C PRO A 54 -29.06 -10.12 -8.10
N ALA A 55 -29.56 -9.28 -9.00
CA ALA A 55 -30.00 -7.93 -8.70
C ALA A 55 -31.02 -7.94 -7.53
N PRO A 56 -30.85 -7.11 -6.50
CA PRO A 56 -31.84 -7.00 -5.44
C PRO A 56 -33.16 -6.45 -6.01
N ALA A 57 -34.26 -7.18 -5.77
CA ALA A 57 -35.61 -6.81 -6.18
C ALA A 57 -35.98 -5.39 -5.70
N PRO A 58 -36.75 -4.59 -6.50
CA PRO A 58 -37.12 -3.24 -6.12
C PRO A 58 -37.92 -3.22 -4.81
N PRO A 59 -37.63 -2.30 -3.87
CA PRO A 59 -38.28 -2.25 -2.58
C PRO A 59 -39.76 -1.83 -2.71
N ARG A 60 -40.67 -2.64 -2.16
CA ARG A 60 -42.03 -2.20 -1.88
C ARG A 60 -42.01 -1.15 -0.76
N PRO A 61 -42.82 -0.10 -0.84
CA PRO A 61 -42.90 0.88 0.23
C PRO A 61 -43.61 0.28 1.45
N THR A 62 -42.94 0.14 2.55
CA THR A 62 -43.49 -0.13 3.87
C THR A 62 -42.96 0.91 4.87
N PRO A 63 -43.77 1.33 5.88
CA PRO A 63 -43.46 2.52 6.66
C PRO A 63 -42.30 2.31 7.61
N GLU A 64 -41.50 3.32 7.68
CA GLU A 64 -40.55 3.78 8.68
C GLU A 64 -40.21 2.83 9.84
N ALA A 65 -39.22 1.97 9.61
CA ALA A 65 -38.38 1.43 10.67
C ALA A 65 -36.97 1.95 10.39
N ALA A 66 -36.34 2.53 11.42
CA ALA A 66 -35.01 3.12 11.34
C ALA A 66 -34.02 2.20 10.63
N PRO A 67 -33.12 2.73 9.76
CA PRO A 67 -32.18 1.90 9.02
C PRO A 67 -31.21 1.24 10.00
N ALA A 68 -31.37 -0.09 10.18
CA ALA A 68 -30.31 -0.92 10.72
C ALA A 68 -29.08 -0.66 9.85
N ALA A 69 -28.01 -0.14 10.44
CA ALA A 69 -26.77 0.23 9.80
C ALA A 69 -26.24 -0.98 9.02
N ARG A 70 -26.43 -0.97 7.70
CA ARG A 70 -25.52 -1.67 6.78
C ARG A 70 -24.16 -1.07 7.11
N GLY A 71 -23.27 -1.88 7.68
CA GLY A 71 -21.93 -1.41 8.04
C GLY A 71 -21.32 -0.71 6.85
N ALA A 72 -21.21 0.63 6.91
CA ALA A 72 -20.69 1.42 5.84
C ALA A 72 -19.28 0.89 5.54
N GLN A 73 -19.09 0.26 4.38
CA GLN A 73 -17.78 -0.19 3.96
C GLN A 73 -16.89 1.05 3.93
N LEU A 74 -15.87 1.04 4.77
CA LEU A 74 -14.93 2.14 4.85
C LEU A 74 -14.25 2.31 3.49
N PRO A 75 -14.06 3.55 3.01
CA PRO A 75 -13.31 3.80 1.80
C PRO A 75 -11.92 3.18 1.86
N ALA A 76 -11.38 2.72 0.73
CA ALA A 76 -10.05 2.11 0.65
C ALA A 76 -8.94 2.97 1.30
N ARG A 77 -9.06 4.30 1.22
CA ARG A 77 -8.12 5.23 1.84
C ARG A 77 -8.08 5.12 3.38
N GLU A 78 -9.21 4.84 4.02
CA GLU A 78 -9.30 4.67 5.48
C GLU A 78 -8.64 3.34 5.91
N HIS A 79 -8.79 2.29 5.13
CA HIS A 79 -8.12 1.03 5.36
C HIS A 79 -6.60 1.18 5.26
N VAL A 80 -6.11 1.90 4.23
CA VAL A 80 -4.69 2.22 4.05
C VAL A 80 -4.17 3.08 5.21
N HIS A 81 -4.93 4.10 5.61
CA HIS A 81 -4.57 4.96 6.74
C HIS A 81 -4.40 4.15 8.03
N ARG A 82 -5.36 3.27 8.37
CA ARG A 82 -5.29 2.42 9.57
C ARG A 82 -4.05 1.52 9.56
N ALA A 83 -3.77 0.87 8.43
CA ALA A 83 -2.60 0.00 8.30
C ALA A 83 -1.28 0.78 8.46
N LEU A 84 -1.18 1.98 7.87
CA LEU A 84 -0.02 2.85 8.01
C LEU A 84 0.14 3.39 9.45
N MET A 85 -0.97 3.74 10.11
CA MET A 85 -0.94 4.17 11.52
C MET A 85 -0.47 3.04 12.45
N LEU A 86 -0.83 1.79 12.19
CA LEU A 86 -0.30 0.64 12.93
C LEU A 86 1.21 0.50 12.69
N LEU A 87 1.66 0.53 11.44
CA LEU A 87 3.09 0.39 11.09
C LEU A 87 3.96 1.53 11.60
N GLY A 88 3.43 2.77 11.61
CA GLY A 88 4.18 3.97 11.98
C GLY A 88 5.30 4.36 11.01
N THR A 89 5.39 3.74 9.84
CA THR A 89 6.46 3.93 8.84
C THR A 89 5.92 3.91 7.42
N PRO A 90 6.63 4.53 6.45
CA PRO A 90 6.31 4.38 5.04
C PRO A 90 6.28 2.92 4.62
N ALA A 91 5.25 2.52 3.89
CA ALA A 91 5.07 1.11 3.56
C ALA A 91 4.68 0.87 2.09
N ALA A 92 5.11 -0.28 1.57
CA ALA A 92 4.74 -0.75 0.24
C ALA A 92 3.29 -1.28 0.22
N PRO A 93 2.57 -1.17 -0.90
CA PRO A 93 1.19 -1.63 -1.03
C PRO A 93 0.94 -3.06 -0.54
N LYS A 94 1.86 -3.99 -0.83
CA LYS A 94 1.75 -5.39 -0.38
C LYS A 94 1.79 -5.53 1.15
N LEU A 95 2.63 -4.72 1.82
CA LEU A 95 2.71 -4.73 3.28
C LEU A 95 1.45 -4.10 3.89
N ILE A 96 0.97 -3.00 3.31
CA ILE A 96 -0.28 -2.34 3.74
C ILE A 96 -1.46 -3.31 3.67
N VAL A 97 -1.62 -4.04 2.56
CA VAL A 97 -2.66 -5.06 2.41
C VAL A 97 -2.50 -6.16 3.46
N GLY A 98 -1.30 -6.72 3.63
CA GLY A 98 -1.05 -7.79 4.61
C GLY A 98 -1.30 -7.35 6.06
N VAL A 99 -0.96 -6.11 6.42
CA VAL A 99 -1.30 -5.55 7.74
C VAL A 99 -2.80 -5.34 7.89
N HIS A 100 -3.46 -4.86 6.84
CA HIS A 100 -4.92 -4.69 6.88
C HIS A 100 -5.63 -6.04 7.08
N GLU A 101 -5.28 -7.06 6.29
CA GLU A 101 -5.85 -8.41 6.39
C GLU A 101 -5.60 -9.05 7.77
N ALA A 102 -4.43 -8.77 8.36
CA ALA A 102 -4.05 -9.33 9.66
C ALA A 102 -4.79 -8.70 10.86
N PHE A 103 -5.09 -7.41 10.81
CA PHE A 103 -5.52 -6.66 12.00
C PHE A 103 -6.84 -5.90 11.86
N PHE A 104 -7.40 -5.76 10.65
CA PHE A 104 -8.59 -4.95 10.44
C PHE A 104 -9.65 -5.69 9.64
N PRO A 105 -10.95 -5.46 9.93
CA PRO A 105 -12.04 -6.03 9.15
C PRO A 105 -12.19 -5.33 7.79
N GLY A 106 -12.75 -6.04 6.82
CA GLY A 106 -13.04 -5.55 5.47
C GLY A 106 -12.00 -5.98 4.45
N GLU A 107 -12.25 -5.66 3.18
CA GLU A 107 -11.37 -6.04 2.07
C GLU A 107 -10.55 -4.85 1.54
N LEU A 108 -9.24 -5.05 1.44
CA LEU A 108 -8.32 -4.10 0.80
C LEU A 108 -7.52 -4.80 -0.29
N SER A 109 -7.82 -4.52 -1.55
CA SER A 109 -7.07 -5.11 -2.69
C SER A 109 -5.92 -4.22 -3.15
N ALA A 110 -4.82 -4.84 -3.60
CA ALA A 110 -3.66 -4.14 -4.12
C ALA A 110 -3.97 -3.29 -5.37
N SER A 111 -4.99 -3.67 -6.16
CA SER A 111 -5.43 -2.92 -7.33
C SER A 111 -6.03 -1.55 -6.95
N LYS A 112 -6.78 -1.49 -5.84
CA LYS A 112 -7.32 -0.22 -5.30
C LYS A 112 -6.22 0.75 -4.85
N LEU A 113 -5.07 0.24 -4.40
CA LEU A 113 -3.95 1.08 -3.98
C LEU A 113 -3.20 1.70 -5.17
N SER A 114 -3.19 1.06 -6.33
CA SER A 114 -2.49 1.59 -7.51
C SER A 114 -3.14 2.87 -8.07
N SER A 115 -4.46 3.00 -8.00
CA SER A 115 -5.20 4.21 -8.38
C SER A 115 -5.20 5.28 -7.28
N LEU A 116 -5.24 4.85 -6.01
CA LEU A 116 -5.40 5.71 -4.84
C LEU A 116 -4.42 6.89 -4.83
N ARG A 117 -3.15 6.65 -5.15
CA ARG A 117 -2.12 7.69 -5.16
C ARG A 117 -2.42 8.81 -6.17
N ARG A 118 -2.89 8.47 -7.39
CA ARG A 118 -3.27 9.48 -8.40
C ARG A 118 -4.49 10.27 -7.94
N ASP A 119 -5.42 9.57 -7.30
CA ASP A 119 -6.67 10.17 -6.83
C ASP A 119 -6.41 11.09 -5.65
N GLU A 120 -5.49 10.76 -4.75
CA GLU A 120 -5.05 11.61 -3.64
C GLU A 120 -4.33 12.87 -4.15
N GLU A 121 -3.40 12.74 -5.09
CA GLU A 121 -2.69 13.88 -5.70
C GLU A 121 -3.66 14.79 -6.48
N ARG A 122 -4.58 14.21 -7.25
CA ARG A 122 -5.61 14.96 -7.98
C ARG A 122 -6.54 15.70 -7.02
N SER A 123 -6.99 15.03 -5.97
CA SER A 123 -7.85 15.61 -4.94
C SER A 123 -7.19 16.79 -4.23
N TYR A 124 -5.92 16.66 -3.87
CA TYR A 124 -5.16 17.77 -3.27
C TYR A 124 -5.03 18.96 -4.21
N ARG A 125 -4.67 18.72 -5.49
CA ARG A 125 -4.54 19.80 -6.49
C ARG A 125 -5.84 20.51 -6.81
N SER A 126 -6.97 19.77 -6.76
CA SER A 126 -8.29 20.37 -7.00
C SER A 126 -8.79 21.21 -5.83
N SER A 127 -8.50 20.80 -4.61
CA SER A 127 -8.98 21.45 -3.38
C SER A 127 -8.00 21.19 -2.24
N PRO A 128 -6.92 21.96 -2.12
CA PRO A 128 -5.98 21.85 -1.01
C PRO A 128 -6.70 22.03 0.34
N GLY A 129 -6.43 21.15 1.29
CA GLY A 129 -7.04 21.24 2.62
C GLY A 129 -8.49 20.73 2.75
N ALA A 130 -9.12 20.24 1.67
CA ALA A 130 -10.47 19.69 1.72
C ALA A 130 -10.59 18.38 2.52
N ARG A 131 -9.47 17.73 2.84
CA ARG A 131 -9.42 16.49 3.61
C ARG A 131 -8.53 16.63 4.84
N PRO A 132 -8.83 15.91 5.93
CA PRO A 132 -8.02 15.95 7.15
C PRO A 132 -6.61 15.37 6.95
N TYR A 133 -6.43 14.50 5.98
CA TYR A 133 -5.14 13.93 5.57
C TYR A 133 -5.17 13.49 4.11
N TYR A 134 -3.98 13.29 3.55
CA TYR A 134 -3.73 12.71 2.24
C TYR A 134 -2.75 11.54 2.36
N LEU A 135 -2.70 10.67 1.36
CA LEU A 135 -1.80 9.52 1.27
C LEU A 135 -0.74 9.76 0.17
N PRO A 136 0.27 10.60 0.43
CA PRO A 136 1.31 10.90 -0.52
C PRO A 136 2.37 9.79 -0.59
N PRO A 137 3.22 9.77 -1.63
CA PRO A 137 4.41 8.93 -1.66
C PRO A 137 5.44 9.39 -0.61
N ALA A 138 6.30 8.49 -0.16
CA ALA A 138 7.51 8.88 0.54
C ALA A 138 8.44 9.68 -0.38
N LEU A 139 9.38 10.45 0.16
CA LEU A 139 10.36 11.22 -0.58
C LEU A 139 11.76 10.60 -0.46
N ALA A 140 12.50 10.51 -1.53
CA ALA A 140 13.91 10.12 -1.49
C ALA A 140 14.75 11.24 -0.86
N HIS A 141 15.63 10.92 0.08
CA HIS A 141 16.41 11.89 0.83
C HIS A 141 17.38 12.72 -0.04
N ASP A 142 17.89 12.14 -1.11
CA ASP A 142 18.89 12.73 -1.99
C ASP A 142 18.30 13.77 -2.96
N LEU A 143 17.31 13.37 -3.74
CA LEU A 143 16.70 14.18 -4.79
C LEU A 143 15.35 14.80 -4.40
N LEU A 144 14.81 14.48 -3.23
CA LEU A 144 13.47 14.87 -2.76
C LEU A 144 12.35 14.54 -3.78
N THR A 145 12.61 13.54 -4.60
CA THR A 145 11.64 13.02 -5.57
C THR A 145 10.75 11.95 -4.95
N PRO A 146 9.55 11.70 -5.49
CA PRO A 146 8.64 10.72 -4.92
C PRO A 146 9.16 9.28 -5.07
N VAL A 147 9.23 8.54 -3.97
CA VAL A 147 9.48 7.09 -3.94
C VAL A 147 8.16 6.38 -4.23
N ARG A 148 7.93 6.04 -5.48
CA ARG A 148 6.63 5.56 -5.98
C ARG A 148 6.13 4.26 -5.35
N ALA A 149 7.04 3.47 -4.78
CA ALA A 149 6.73 2.19 -4.16
C ALA A 149 6.29 2.29 -2.69
N LEU A 150 6.38 3.46 -2.05
CA LEU A 150 6.08 3.64 -0.64
C LEU A 150 5.02 4.71 -0.43
N VAL A 151 4.03 4.40 0.40
CA VAL A 151 2.93 5.28 0.78
C VAL A 151 3.16 5.80 2.20
N THR A 152 2.82 7.06 2.43
CA THR A 152 2.90 7.76 3.72
C THR A 152 1.60 8.47 4.05
N ILE A 153 1.54 9.15 5.19
CA ILE A 153 0.41 9.98 5.59
C ILE A 153 0.87 11.44 5.65
N SER A 154 0.11 12.37 5.08
CA SER A 154 0.48 13.80 5.00
C SER A 154 0.62 14.47 6.37
N THR A 155 -0.08 13.96 7.39
CA THR A 155 -0.01 14.47 8.76
C THR A 155 1.24 14.03 9.51
N TRP A 156 2.01 13.05 8.99
CA TRP A 156 3.28 12.69 9.57
C TRP A 156 4.31 13.80 9.37
N PRO A 157 5.23 13.99 10.33
CA PRO A 157 6.38 14.89 10.14
C PRO A 157 7.12 14.56 8.86
N LEU A 158 7.69 15.57 8.20
CA LEU A 158 8.39 15.38 6.93
C LEU A 158 9.57 14.41 7.06
N GLU A 159 10.26 14.40 8.20
CA GLU A 159 11.32 13.46 8.55
C GLU A 159 10.85 12.00 8.47
N GLN A 160 9.64 11.70 8.94
CA GLN A 160 9.06 10.36 8.90
C GLN A 160 8.67 9.92 7.48
N ARG A 161 8.43 10.88 6.58
CA ARG A 161 8.04 10.64 5.19
C ARG A 161 9.21 10.56 4.21
N ILE A 162 10.44 10.84 4.66
CA ILE A 162 11.66 10.80 3.85
C ILE A 162 12.38 9.46 4.06
N ILE A 163 12.86 8.89 2.95
CA ILE A 163 13.60 7.62 2.95
C ILE A 163 15.08 7.93 2.75
N GLY A 164 15.86 7.72 3.78
CA GLY A 164 17.31 7.81 3.79
C GLY A 164 18.00 6.46 3.50
N PRO A 165 19.33 6.42 3.53
CA PRO A 165 20.08 5.20 3.22
C PRO A 165 19.86 4.06 4.25
N HIS A 166 19.63 4.39 5.52
CA HIS A 166 19.35 3.44 6.58
C HIS A 166 17.86 3.16 6.78
N SER A 167 16.99 4.01 6.23
CA SER A 167 15.54 3.94 6.44
C SER A 167 14.90 2.61 6.05
N PRO A 168 15.32 1.89 5.00
CA PRO A 168 14.68 0.61 4.68
C PRO A 168 14.82 -0.41 5.83
N ARG A 169 15.95 -0.41 6.55
CA ARG A 169 16.15 -1.30 7.70
C ARG A 169 15.46 -0.78 8.94
N VAL A 170 15.57 0.52 9.22
CA VAL A 170 14.91 1.19 10.35
C VAL A 170 13.40 1.05 10.27
N ASP A 171 12.80 1.30 9.11
CA ASP A 171 11.36 1.18 8.90
C ASP A 171 10.90 -0.29 9.01
N PHE A 172 11.71 -1.24 8.53
CA PHE A 172 11.45 -2.67 8.67
C PHE A 172 11.42 -3.09 10.14
N LEU A 173 12.42 -2.72 10.93
CA LEU A 173 12.51 -3.04 12.36
C LEU A 173 11.39 -2.36 13.16
N THR A 174 11.11 -1.09 12.86
CA THR A 174 9.99 -0.36 13.48
C THR A 174 8.65 -1.04 13.16
N GLY A 175 8.43 -1.44 11.92
CA GLY A 175 7.23 -2.18 11.52
C GLY A 175 7.13 -3.54 12.23
N ALA A 176 8.23 -4.26 12.39
CA ALA A 176 8.27 -5.52 13.14
C ALA A 176 7.84 -5.33 14.60
N ILE A 177 8.38 -4.32 15.27
CA ILE A 177 8.03 -3.98 16.67
C ILE A 177 6.51 -3.69 16.75
N ARG A 178 5.98 -2.84 15.87
CA ARG A 178 4.56 -2.46 15.87
C ARG A 178 3.63 -3.64 15.60
N ILE A 179 4.00 -4.53 14.69
CA ILE A 179 3.23 -5.76 14.41
C ILE A 179 3.27 -6.69 15.62
N ALA A 180 4.43 -6.87 16.27
CA ALA A 180 4.55 -7.70 17.45
C ALA A 180 3.73 -7.14 18.64
N GLU A 181 3.78 -5.82 18.89
CA GLU A 181 2.95 -5.14 19.89
C GLU A 181 1.45 -5.33 19.60
N ALA A 182 1.02 -5.27 18.33
CA ALA A 182 -0.37 -5.51 17.95
C ALA A 182 -0.78 -6.97 18.16
N VAL A 183 0.10 -7.94 17.90
CA VAL A 183 -0.12 -9.37 18.20
C VAL A 183 -0.30 -9.60 19.71
N LEU A 184 0.55 -9.00 20.54
CA LEU A 184 0.43 -9.06 22.00
C LEU A 184 -0.89 -8.46 22.49
N THR A 185 -1.27 -7.30 21.96
CA THR A 185 -2.55 -6.66 22.30
C THR A 185 -3.74 -7.54 21.91
N ALA A 186 -3.70 -8.18 20.75
CA ALA A 186 -4.74 -9.11 20.32
C ALA A 186 -4.81 -10.36 21.21
N ALA A 187 -3.65 -10.88 21.66
CA ALA A 187 -3.60 -12.03 22.57
C ALA A 187 -4.19 -11.72 23.96
N GLN A 188 -4.08 -10.48 24.42
CA GLN A 188 -4.62 -10.02 25.72
C GLN A 188 -6.11 -9.65 25.66
N SER A 189 -6.65 -9.46 24.47
CA SER A 189 -8.07 -9.10 24.30
C SER A 189 -8.96 -10.32 24.59
N ALA A 190 -10.06 -10.12 25.30
CA ALA A 190 -11.04 -11.15 25.62
C ALA A 190 -11.82 -11.58 24.35
N GLY A 191 -11.17 -12.32 23.47
CA GLY A 191 -11.71 -12.74 22.19
C GLY A 191 -10.96 -13.94 21.63
N SER A 192 -10.80 -13.99 20.31
CA SER A 192 -10.26 -15.15 19.59
C SER A 192 -8.72 -15.23 19.57
N GLY A 193 -8.00 -14.33 20.26
CA GLY A 193 -6.53 -14.22 20.14
C GLY A 193 -6.08 -13.60 18.82
N PRO A 194 -4.74 -13.58 18.51
CA PRO A 194 -4.22 -13.07 17.26
C PRO A 194 -4.64 -13.95 16.07
N SER A 195 -4.96 -13.33 14.94
CA SER A 195 -5.34 -14.06 13.73
C SER A 195 -4.16 -14.87 13.18
N PRO A 196 -4.40 -15.98 12.46
CA PRO A 196 -3.34 -16.71 11.76
C PRO A 196 -2.55 -15.84 10.77
N GLU A 197 -3.22 -14.86 10.17
CA GLU A 197 -2.62 -13.88 9.26
C GLU A 197 -1.63 -12.97 10.00
N ALA A 198 -1.97 -12.53 11.23
CA ALA A 198 -1.09 -11.71 12.06
C ALA A 198 0.16 -12.49 12.49
N LEU A 199 0.01 -13.75 12.88
CA LEU A 199 1.13 -14.62 13.25
C LEU A 199 2.04 -14.89 12.05
N ARG A 200 1.48 -15.20 10.87
CA ARG A 200 2.25 -15.36 9.62
C ARG A 200 2.97 -14.08 9.22
N LEU A 201 2.34 -12.92 9.39
CA LEU A 201 2.96 -11.65 9.10
C LEU A 201 4.15 -11.40 10.03
N LEU A 202 3.97 -11.59 11.35
CA LEU A 202 5.04 -11.45 12.34
C LEU A 202 6.20 -12.42 12.06
N TRP A 203 5.90 -13.68 11.73
CA TRP A 203 6.91 -14.66 11.34
C TRP A 203 7.78 -14.18 10.18
N ARG A 204 7.18 -13.61 9.14
CA ARG A 204 7.91 -13.08 7.97
C ARG A 204 8.87 -11.95 8.32
N PHE A 205 8.60 -11.19 9.38
CA PHE A 205 9.53 -10.21 9.91
C PHE A 205 10.61 -10.88 10.75
N ALA A 206 10.23 -11.74 11.70
CA ALA A 206 11.13 -12.37 12.67
C ALA A 206 12.26 -13.17 12.00
N VAL A 207 11.99 -13.92 10.93
CA VAL A 207 13.02 -14.70 10.20
C VAL A 207 14.14 -13.83 9.60
N ASN A 208 13.92 -12.53 9.48
CA ASN A 208 14.90 -11.58 8.94
C ASN A 208 15.53 -10.68 10.03
N ILE A 209 15.28 -10.99 11.32
CA ILE A 209 15.84 -10.25 12.45
C ILE A 209 16.72 -11.22 13.24
N PRO A 210 18.02 -10.94 13.43
CA PRO A 210 18.89 -11.76 14.26
C PRO A 210 18.30 -11.94 15.66
N ASP A 211 18.44 -13.14 16.22
CA ASP A 211 17.97 -13.54 17.55
C ASP A 211 16.44 -13.42 17.82
N ALA A 212 15.64 -13.01 16.83
CA ALA A 212 14.18 -12.95 16.96
C ALA A 212 13.49 -14.31 16.92
N MET A 213 14.19 -15.34 16.39
CA MET A 213 13.67 -16.69 16.28
C MET A 213 14.09 -17.55 17.47
N PRO A 214 13.19 -18.38 18.03
CA PRO A 214 13.56 -19.30 19.11
C PRO A 214 14.61 -20.30 18.62
N LYS A 215 15.66 -20.55 19.43
CA LYS A 215 16.79 -21.43 19.11
C LYS A 215 16.40 -22.91 18.90
N SER A 216 15.20 -23.29 19.35
CA SER A 216 14.66 -24.66 19.25
C SER A 216 13.44 -24.78 18.32
N ALA A 217 13.20 -23.80 17.45
CA ALA A 217 11.99 -23.80 16.65
C ALA A 217 11.96 -24.90 15.61
N SER A 218 11.15 -25.88 15.85
CA SER A 218 10.60 -26.77 14.82
C SER A 218 9.60 -26.00 13.96
N GLY A 219 10.04 -25.05 13.16
CA GLY A 219 9.35 -24.45 12.02
C GLY A 219 7.87 -24.02 12.12
N HIS A 220 7.30 -23.87 13.33
CA HIS A 220 5.89 -23.57 13.50
C HIS A 220 5.69 -22.10 13.89
N GLU A 221 4.86 -21.40 13.14
CA GLU A 221 4.47 -19.98 13.36
C GLU A 221 3.90 -19.73 14.78
N SER A 222 3.26 -20.75 15.38
CA SER A 222 2.68 -20.69 16.71
C SER A 222 3.69 -20.73 17.87
N ALA A 223 4.96 -21.00 17.59
CA ALA A 223 6.05 -21.02 18.59
C ALA A 223 6.81 -19.69 18.68
N LEU A 224 6.43 -18.67 17.89
CA LEU A 224 7.07 -17.38 17.87
C LEU A 224 6.66 -16.57 19.11
N ASP A 225 7.63 -16.07 19.86
CA ASP A 225 7.43 -15.15 20.97
C ASP A 225 7.49 -13.69 20.48
N PRO A 226 6.38 -12.95 20.49
CA PRO A 226 6.38 -11.55 20.05
C PRO A 226 7.27 -10.64 20.93
N GLU A 227 7.45 -10.94 22.22
CA GLU A 227 8.33 -10.16 23.09
C GLU A 227 9.78 -10.32 22.69
N GLN A 228 10.20 -11.54 22.34
CA GLN A 228 11.55 -11.80 21.81
C GLN A 228 11.78 -11.05 20.48
N VAL A 229 10.78 -11.00 19.60
CA VAL A 229 10.86 -10.23 18.33
C VAL A 229 11.06 -8.74 18.62
N ILE A 230 10.33 -8.18 19.58
CA ILE A 230 10.46 -6.77 19.99
C ILE A 230 11.86 -6.49 20.53
N GLU A 231 12.35 -7.34 21.43
CA GLU A 231 13.70 -7.17 22.03
C GLU A 231 14.79 -7.22 20.97
N ALA A 232 14.78 -8.25 20.12
CA ALA A 232 15.75 -8.41 19.04
C ALA A 232 15.70 -7.26 18.03
N ALA A 233 14.49 -6.85 17.63
CA ALA A 233 14.32 -5.72 16.72
C ALA A 233 14.78 -4.40 17.32
N ARG A 234 14.56 -4.13 18.61
CA ARG A 234 15.05 -2.93 19.29
C ARG A 234 16.57 -2.91 19.38
N ALA A 235 17.19 -4.03 19.75
CA ALA A 235 18.65 -4.14 19.82
C ALA A 235 19.33 -3.79 18.48
N GLU A 236 18.78 -4.26 17.37
CA GLU A 236 19.30 -3.92 16.05
C GLU A 236 18.95 -2.48 15.64
N LEU A 237 17.75 -2.02 15.97
CA LEU A 237 17.29 -0.65 15.66
C LEU A 237 18.22 0.39 16.28
N ASP A 238 18.69 0.18 17.51
CA ASP A 238 19.60 1.09 18.22
C ASP A 238 20.92 1.32 17.45
N VAL A 239 21.36 0.35 16.65
CA VAL A 239 22.57 0.48 15.82
C VAL A 239 22.36 1.47 14.66
N HIS A 240 21.14 1.55 14.13
CA HIS A 240 20.86 2.30 12.89
C HIS A 240 20.07 3.60 13.10
N ALA A 241 19.35 3.72 14.21
CA ALA A 241 18.35 4.76 14.44
C ALA A 241 18.92 6.18 14.39
N ASP A 242 20.10 6.41 14.99
CA ASP A 242 20.69 7.75 15.07
C ASP A 242 21.18 8.24 13.71
N ALA A 243 21.82 7.36 12.93
CA ALA A 243 22.29 7.68 11.59
C ALA A 243 21.09 7.97 10.64
N ASP A 244 20.03 7.17 10.73
CA ASP A 244 18.82 7.38 9.95
C ASP A 244 18.12 8.68 10.33
N ARG A 245 17.96 8.95 11.62
CA ARG A 245 17.37 10.20 12.13
C ARG A 245 18.12 11.42 11.64
N ALA A 246 19.46 11.41 11.71
CA ALA A 246 20.30 12.51 11.22
C ALA A 246 20.12 12.75 9.71
N ALA A 247 20.13 11.68 8.90
CA ALA A 247 19.96 11.77 7.46
C ALA A 247 18.56 12.30 7.08
N ARG A 248 17.50 11.80 7.72
CA ARG A 248 16.11 12.28 7.51
C ARG A 248 15.93 13.74 7.93
N ALA A 249 16.50 14.14 9.07
CA ALA A 249 16.43 15.52 9.55
C ALA A 249 17.15 16.50 8.61
N GLU A 250 18.32 16.13 8.07
CA GLU A 250 19.03 16.94 7.09
C GLU A 250 18.22 17.09 5.79
N ALA A 251 17.70 15.98 5.25
CA ALA A 251 16.89 16.01 4.04
C ALA A 251 15.59 16.82 4.25
N SER A 252 14.97 16.73 5.42
CA SER A 252 13.79 17.53 5.78
C SER A 252 14.10 19.02 5.81
N ARG A 253 15.23 19.44 6.38
CA ARG A 253 15.65 20.85 6.32
C ARG A 253 15.84 21.36 4.90
N ARG A 254 16.46 20.53 4.02
CA ARG A 254 16.59 20.86 2.59
C ARG A 254 15.23 20.98 1.93
N ALA A 255 14.33 20.01 2.18
CA ALA A 255 13.00 20.00 1.60
C ALA A 255 12.19 21.24 1.98
N ARG A 256 12.15 21.62 3.26
CA ARG A 256 11.46 22.83 3.73
C ARG A 256 12.02 24.11 3.10
N LYS A 257 13.31 24.14 2.76
CA LYS A 257 13.96 25.30 2.15
C LYS A 257 13.73 25.39 0.65
N SER A 258 13.61 24.25 -0.06
CA SER A 258 13.66 24.19 -1.51
C SER A 258 12.37 23.78 -2.20
N LEU A 259 11.42 23.17 -1.47
CA LEU A 259 10.18 22.65 -2.01
C LEU A 259 8.98 23.49 -1.57
N SER A 260 8.04 23.69 -2.49
CA SER A 260 6.71 24.24 -2.17
C SER A 260 5.88 23.19 -1.38
N ASP A 261 4.77 23.61 -0.78
CA ASP A 261 3.95 22.75 0.08
C ASP A 261 3.44 21.51 -0.65
N ASP A 262 3.01 21.65 -1.90
CA ASP A 262 2.61 20.53 -2.74
C ASP A 262 3.78 19.58 -3.07
N GLN A 263 4.98 20.11 -3.28
CA GLN A 263 6.19 19.33 -3.50
C GLN A 263 6.68 18.64 -2.22
N GLN A 264 6.48 19.23 -1.05
CA GLN A 264 6.74 18.54 0.23
C GLN A 264 5.82 17.35 0.45
N LEU A 265 4.63 17.35 -0.17
CA LEU A 265 3.71 16.23 -0.15
C LEU A 265 4.02 15.19 -1.24
N PHE A 266 4.12 15.62 -2.49
CA PHE A 266 4.16 14.71 -3.64
C PHE A 266 5.53 14.60 -4.31
N GLY A 267 6.52 15.31 -3.82
CA GLY A 267 7.90 15.31 -4.29
C GLY A 267 8.18 16.30 -5.43
N ALA A 268 9.46 16.64 -5.59
CA ALA A 268 9.91 17.42 -6.71
C ALA A 268 9.77 16.64 -8.03
N PRO A 269 9.45 17.30 -9.15
CA PRO A 269 9.49 16.65 -10.46
C PRO A 269 10.93 16.21 -10.79
N PRO A 270 11.13 15.10 -11.53
CA PRO A 270 12.46 14.68 -11.94
C PRO A 270 13.18 15.80 -12.72
N GLN A 271 14.37 16.17 -12.29
CA GLN A 271 15.16 17.29 -12.85
C GLN A 271 15.64 17.09 -14.30
N GLY A 272 15.04 16.21 -15.08
CA GLY A 272 15.39 15.98 -16.50
C GLY A 272 14.34 16.46 -17.49
N VAL A 273 13.09 16.66 -17.06
CA VAL A 273 11.98 16.92 -17.99
C VAL A 273 11.83 18.40 -18.35
N THR A 274 12.33 19.30 -17.53
CA THR A 274 12.20 20.74 -17.77
C THR A 274 13.15 21.26 -18.88
N ARG A 275 14.29 20.60 -19.14
CA ARG A 275 15.24 21.02 -20.19
C ARG A 275 14.80 20.66 -21.61
N LEU A 276 13.92 19.69 -21.80
CA LEU A 276 13.43 19.30 -23.13
C LEU A 276 12.24 20.16 -23.61
N ARG A 277 11.47 20.76 -22.70
CA ARG A 277 10.35 21.65 -23.08
C ARG A 277 10.76 23.09 -23.39
N ALA A 278 11.96 23.51 -23.01
CA ALA A 278 12.47 24.86 -23.31
C ALA A 278 13.23 24.94 -24.64
N ARG A 279 13.35 23.84 -25.41
CA ARG A 279 14.02 23.78 -26.71
C ARG A 279 13.11 23.33 -27.86
N ALA A 280 11.84 23.23 -27.68
CA ALA A 280 10.80 23.04 -28.68
C ALA A 280 9.90 24.30 -28.72
#